data_55795da4af00e5c472c32c22a4e3c5d9
#
_entry.id   55795da4af00e5c472c32c22a4e3c5d9
#
_cell.length_a   1.000
_cell.length_b   1.000
_cell.length_c   1.000
_cell.angle_alpha   90.00
_cell.angle_beta   90.00
_cell.angle_gamma   90.00
#
_symmetry.space_group_name_H-M   'P 1'
#
loop_
_entity.id
_entity.type
_entity.pdbx_description
1 polymer ?
#
loop_
_entity_poly.entity_id
_entity_poly.type
_entity_poly.pdbx_seq_one_letter_code
_entity_poly.pdbx_strand_id
1 'polypeptide(L)'
;MDQLVSRLLLYGDLGEESILGKLAGIFQEWKGSATPRQVLVRGIYDQVKRLLDLATDYGFDEDLWQNYLTFLLMTNENSFSLITERVGELDGTVNHFAKSDFGVFRALFHYDFSVIERDLGIDCFTTLRHYKAIYKHERRYNKNVSEKVRALSQKLAAAPDEERFFHLVTEHYKQYGVGLIGLNKAFRIQSGPHGVGLIPIYNTDKVMLKDLVGYESQKEQLRANTEAFLAGRSANNALLYGDAGTGKSSSVKALINEYYDQGLRMIEIYKHQFRDLSAVIAMVKNRNYRFIIFIDDLSFEENEVEYKFLKAVIEGGVETKPDNILLYATSNRRNLIRETWKDRADMEHDNDVHHSDTLEEKLSLSARFGVRINYSIPNRNQFKDIVLTLAKRQGLMLPEEVILAEANKWELRHGGVSGRTAQQFINYLAGTQTETNE
;
A
#
# COMPACT_ATOMS: atom_id res chain seq x y z
N MET A 1 6.42 0.17 -35.23
CA MET A 1 6.47 -0.15 -33.80
C MET A 1 7.81 -0.78 -33.41
N ASP A 2 8.21 -1.88 -34.03
CA ASP A 2 9.48 -2.58 -33.81
C ASP A 2 10.71 -1.65 -33.80
N GLN A 3 10.85 -0.80 -34.83
CA GLN A 3 11.93 0.18 -34.93
C GLN A 3 11.89 1.28 -33.85
N LEU A 4 10.73 1.60 -33.30
CA LEU A 4 10.59 2.54 -32.19
C LEU A 4 11.05 1.88 -30.88
N VAL A 5 10.50 0.72 -30.59
CA VAL A 5 10.79 -0.01 -29.34
C VAL A 5 12.26 -0.41 -29.24
N SER A 6 12.91 -0.80 -30.36
CA SER A 6 14.34 -1.14 -30.37
C SER A 6 15.28 0.04 -30.08
N ARG A 7 14.79 1.28 -30.05
CA ARG A 7 15.55 2.48 -29.71
C ARG A 7 15.48 2.86 -28.23
N LEU A 8 14.61 2.20 -27.45
CA LEU A 8 14.53 2.42 -26.01
C LEU A 8 15.80 1.92 -25.31
N LEU A 9 16.39 2.75 -24.48
CA LEU A 9 17.60 2.45 -23.73
C LEU A 9 17.31 2.25 -22.24
N LEU A 10 16.80 3.29 -21.57
CA LEU A 10 16.49 3.23 -20.12
C LEU A 10 15.23 2.42 -19.84
N TYR A 11 14.27 2.52 -20.75
CA TYR A 11 13.00 1.79 -20.68
C TYR A 11 12.99 0.55 -21.59
N GLY A 12 14.15 0.13 -22.08
CA GLY A 12 14.30 -1.00 -23.02
C GLY A 12 14.19 -2.36 -22.33
N ASP A 13 14.47 -2.47 -21.04
CA ASP A 13 14.24 -3.69 -20.27
C ASP A 13 12.74 -3.81 -19.93
N LEU A 14 12.00 -4.27 -20.92
CA LEU A 14 10.53 -4.42 -20.82
C LEU A 14 10.13 -5.76 -20.21
N GLY A 15 11.08 -6.67 -20.00
CA GLY A 15 10.82 -8.07 -19.61
C GLY A 15 10.23 -8.90 -20.77
N GLU A 16 10.45 -10.21 -20.70
CA GLU A 16 10.02 -11.16 -21.74
C GLU A 16 8.51 -11.16 -21.99
N GLU A 17 7.74 -10.87 -20.94
CA GLU A 17 6.27 -10.86 -20.94
C GLU A 17 5.66 -9.47 -21.19
N SER A 18 6.44 -8.47 -21.53
CA SER A 18 5.89 -7.12 -21.82
C SER A 18 4.95 -7.13 -23.02
N ILE A 19 3.77 -6.51 -22.88
CA ILE A 19 2.81 -6.33 -23.97
C ILE A 19 3.46 -5.53 -25.11
N LEU A 20 4.19 -4.45 -24.78
CA LEU A 20 4.87 -3.61 -25.77
C LEU A 20 5.95 -4.40 -26.52
N GLY A 21 6.76 -5.20 -25.79
CA GLY A 21 7.79 -6.05 -26.39
C GLY A 21 7.21 -7.13 -27.31
N LYS A 22 6.16 -7.82 -26.86
CA LYS A 22 5.47 -8.84 -27.68
C LYS A 22 4.82 -8.23 -28.93
N LEU A 23 4.17 -7.07 -28.81
CA LEU A 23 3.63 -6.37 -29.98
C LEU A 23 4.74 -5.93 -30.94
N ALA A 24 5.86 -5.42 -30.46
CA ALA A 24 7.00 -5.06 -31.32
C ALA A 24 7.51 -6.28 -32.13
N GLY A 25 7.63 -7.44 -31.51
CA GLY A 25 7.96 -8.69 -32.18
C GLY A 25 6.96 -9.07 -33.27
N ILE A 26 5.67 -9.03 -32.96
CA ILE A 26 4.59 -9.33 -33.94
C ILE A 26 4.64 -8.33 -35.11
N PHE A 27 4.89 -7.05 -34.87
CA PHE A 27 5.04 -6.04 -35.92
C PHE A 27 6.27 -6.26 -36.79
N GLN A 28 7.36 -6.78 -36.25
CA GLN A 28 8.55 -7.19 -37.01
C GLN A 28 8.22 -8.40 -37.91
N GLU A 29 7.55 -9.43 -37.37
CA GLU A 29 7.11 -10.60 -38.15
C GLU A 29 6.13 -10.23 -39.27
N TRP A 30 5.17 -9.33 -39.00
CA TRP A 30 4.25 -8.83 -40.00
C TRP A 30 4.96 -8.20 -41.18
N LYS A 31 5.97 -7.36 -40.95
CA LYS A 31 6.80 -6.75 -42.01
C LYS A 31 7.64 -7.76 -42.77
N GLY A 32 8.07 -8.82 -42.10
CA GLY A 32 8.86 -9.90 -42.71
C GLY A 32 8.07 -10.82 -43.63
N SER A 33 6.72 -10.76 -43.64
CA SER A 33 5.79 -11.50 -44.50
C SER A 33 5.95 -13.03 -44.48
N ALA A 34 6.68 -13.60 -43.50
CA ALA A 34 6.89 -15.05 -43.40
C ALA A 34 5.84 -15.75 -42.50
N THR A 35 5.28 -15.01 -41.54
CA THR A 35 4.36 -15.55 -40.56
C THR A 35 2.92 -15.53 -41.08
N PRO A 36 2.15 -16.65 -40.94
CA PRO A 36 0.76 -16.70 -41.41
C PRO A 36 -0.10 -15.63 -40.69
N ARG A 37 -1.00 -14.98 -41.44
CA ARG A 37 -1.92 -13.94 -40.95
C ARG A 37 -2.67 -14.38 -39.69
N GLN A 38 -3.14 -15.61 -39.62
CA GLN A 38 -3.89 -16.12 -38.45
C GLN A 38 -3.05 -16.16 -37.20
N VAL A 39 -1.74 -16.43 -37.29
CA VAL A 39 -0.80 -16.44 -36.17
C VAL A 39 -0.59 -15.00 -35.66
N LEU A 40 -0.38 -14.04 -36.57
CA LEU A 40 -0.23 -12.62 -36.22
C LEU A 40 -1.48 -12.09 -35.53
N VAL A 41 -2.67 -12.37 -36.08
CA VAL A 41 -3.95 -11.94 -35.51
C VAL A 41 -4.13 -12.55 -34.11
N ARG A 42 -3.82 -13.83 -33.94
CA ARG A 42 -3.90 -14.50 -32.63
C ARG A 42 -2.97 -13.84 -31.62
N GLY A 43 -1.72 -13.60 -32.02
CA GLY A 43 -0.73 -12.94 -31.15
C GLY A 43 -1.17 -11.53 -30.74
N ILE A 44 -1.74 -10.75 -31.67
CA ILE A 44 -2.30 -9.42 -31.36
C ILE A 44 -3.45 -9.53 -30.36
N TYR A 45 -4.42 -10.44 -30.59
CA TYR A 45 -5.56 -10.60 -29.69
C TYR A 45 -5.16 -11.07 -28.29
N ASP A 46 -4.11 -11.88 -28.16
CA ASP A 46 -3.57 -12.25 -26.86
C ASP A 46 -3.01 -11.01 -26.11
N GLN A 47 -2.36 -10.08 -26.80
CA GLN A 47 -1.90 -8.83 -26.17
C GLN A 47 -3.06 -7.87 -25.88
N VAL A 48 -4.04 -7.75 -26.76
CA VAL A 48 -5.26 -6.97 -26.54
C VAL A 48 -6.03 -7.50 -25.32
N LYS A 49 -6.17 -8.81 -25.19
CA LYS A 49 -6.78 -9.41 -24.00
C LYS A 49 -6.05 -8.99 -22.73
N ARG A 50 -4.72 -9.02 -22.72
CA ARG A 50 -3.90 -8.59 -21.56
C ARG A 50 -4.09 -7.11 -21.24
N LEU A 51 -4.26 -6.24 -22.25
CA LEU A 51 -4.61 -4.83 -22.06
C LEU A 51 -6.00 -4.68 -21.41
N LEU A 52 -6.97 -5.48 -21.83
CA LEU A 52 -8.31 -5.49 -21.23
C LEU A 52 -8.30 -6.03 -19.79
N ASP A 53 -7.49 -7.04 -19.49
CA ASP A 53 -7.29 -7.57 -18.15
C ASP A 53 -6.67 -6.47 -17.26
N LEU A 54 -5.64 -5.79 -17.74
CA LEU A 54 -4.99 -4.66 -17.03
C LEU A 54 -5.98 -3.50 -16.79
N ALA A 55 -6.76 -3.14 -17.81
CA ALA A 55 -7.80 -2.12 -17.68
C ALA A 55 -8.86 -2.49 -16.65
N THR A 56 -9.17 -3.76 -16.57
CA THR A 56 -10.11 -4.33 -15.60
C THR A 56 -9.56 -4.26 -14.18
N ASP A 57 -8.29 -4.62 -13.98
CA ASP A 57 -7.64 -4.68 -12.67
C ASP A 57 -7.38 -3.28 -12.09
N TYR A 58 -7.03 -2.32 -12.93
CA TYR A 58 -6.71 -0.95 -12.53
C TYR A 58 -7.84 0.06 -12.79
N GLY A 59 -8.93 -0.33 -13.47
CA GLY A 59 -10.04 0.57 -13.78
C GLY A 59 -9.68 1.63 -14.81
N PHE A 60 -8.88 1.28 -15.83
CA PHE A 60 -8.56 2.19 -16.93
C PHE A 60 -9.76 2.37 -17.86
N ASP A 61 -9.87 3.53 -18.51
CA ASP A 61 -10.96 3.94 -19.35
C ASP A 61 -10.45 4.87 -20.45
N GLU A 62 -11.22 5.14 -21.49
CA GLU A 62 -10.88 5.97 -22.64
C GLU A 62 -9.79 5.33 -23.52
N ASP A 63 -8.65 5.96 -23.77
CA ASP A 63 -7.57 5.40 -24.59
C ASP A 63 -6.71 4.41 -23.80
N LEU A 64 -7.01 3.10 -23.91
CA LEU A 64 -6.28 2.07 -23.18
C LEU A 64 -4.83 1.93 -23.64
N TRP A 65 -4.52 2.23 -24.89
CA TRP A 65 -3.15 2.19 -25.38
C TRP A 65 -2.28 3.25 -24.69
N GLN A 66 -2.77 4.48 -24.63
CA GLN A 66 -2.07 5.57 -23.94
C GLN A 66 -2.00 5.35 -22.43
N ASN A 67 -3.07 4.84 -21.82
CA ASN A 67 -3.06 4.47 -20.41
C ASN A 67 -2.02 3.38 -20.10
N TYR A 68 -1.89 2.37 -20.95
CA TYR A 68 -0.88 1.34 -20.81
C TYR A 68 0.55 1.89 -20.90
N LEU A 69 0.84 2.72 -21.90
CA LEU A 69 2.16 3.34 -22.03
C LEU A 69 2.48 4.22 -20.82
N THR A 70 1.50 4.97 -20.31
CA THR A 70 1.64 5.77 -19.09
C THR A 70 1.90 4.88 -17.89
N PHE A 71 1.15 3.80 -17.74
CA PHE A 71 1.35 2.82 -16.66
C PHE A 71 2.75 2.20 -16.71
N LEU A 72 3.25 1.89 -17.92
CA LEU A 72 4.60 1.37 -18.12
C LEU A 72 5.66 2.40 -17.66
N LEU A 73 5.51 3.67 -18.04
CA LEU A 73 6.39 4.74 -17.54
C LEU A 73 6.36 4.84 -16.01
N MET A 74 5.17 4.82 -15.42
CA MET A 74 5.00 4.95 -13.97
C MET A 74 5.53 3.75 -13.19
N THR A 75 5.57 2.56 -13.79
CA THR A 75 5.97 1.32 -13.11
C THR A 75 7.41 0.89 -13.37
N ASN A 76 8.06 1.41 -14.41
CA ASN A 76 9.41 1.03 -14.76
C ASN A 76 10.45 1.71 -13.86
N GLU A 77 11.12 0.92 -13.04
CA GLU A 77 12.23 1.37 -12.18
C GLU A 77 13.55 1.23 -12.92
N ASN A 78 14.18 2.35 -13.22
CA ASN A 78 15.48 2.42 -13.88
C ASN A 78 16.35 3.52 -13.23
N SER A 79 17.60 3.65 -13.69
CA SER A 79 18.55 4.62 -13.12
C SER A 79 18.07 6.08 -13.19
N PHE A 80 17.33 6.46 -14.23
CA PHE A 80 16.76 7.80 -14.35
C PHE A 80 15.56 7.97 -13.43
N SER A 81 14.59 7.05 -13.47
CA SER A 81 13.34 7.17 -12.72
C SER A 81 13.57 7.18 -11.21
N LEU A 82 14.49 6.33 -10.70
CA LEU A 82 14.84 6.26 -9.28
C LEU A 82 15.58 7.51 -8.78
N ILE A 83 16.46 8.09 -9.59
CA ILE A 83 17.14 9.35 -9.23
C ILE A 83 16.12 10.50 -9.26
N THR A 84 15.31 10.59 -10.29
CA THR A 84 14.31 11.66 -10.45
C THR A 84 13.25 11.63 -9.36
N GLU A 85 12.85 10.46 -8.89
CA GLU A 85 11.97 10.31 -7.71
C GLU A 85 12.53 11.07 -6.49
N ARG A 86 13.84 11.02 -6.27
CA ARG A 86 14.48 11.62 -5.09
C ARG A 86 14.74 13.12 -5.22
N VAL A 87 15.30 13.52 -6.35
CA VAL A 87 15.83 14.87 -6.50
C VAL A 87 14.99 15.75 -7.44
N GLY A 88 14.06 15.16 -8.18
CA GLY A 88 13.31 15.84 -9.22
C GLY A 88 14.15 16.08 -10.48
N GLU A 89 13.80 17.11 -11.21
CA GLU A 89 14.50 17.52 -12.42
C GLU A 89 15.79 18.27 -12.05
N LEU A 90 16.92 17.58 -12.13
CA LEU A 90 18.26 18.16 -12.02
C LEU A 90 19.05 17.83 -13.28
N ASP A 91 19.93 18.74 -13.69
CA ASP A 91 20.80 18.53 -14.85
C ASP A 91 21.71 17.33 -14.67
N GLY A 92 21.75 16.49 -15.68
CA GLY A 92 22.59 15.31 -15.72
C GLY A 92 22.59 14.61 -17.07
N THR A 93 23.66 13.92 -17.41
CA THR A 93 23.80 13.22 -18.69
C THR A 93 22.71 12.16 -18.91
N VAL A 94 22.19 11.55 -17.86
CA VAL A 94 21.11 10.55 -17.94
C VAL A 94 19.83 11.15 -18.52
N ASN A 95 19.59 12.45 -18.35
CA ASN A 95 18.42 13.13 -18.91
C ASN A 95 18.40 13.12 -20.44
N HIS A 96 19.58 13.16 -21.08
CA HIS A 96 19.67 13.06 -22.54
C HIS A 96 19.13 11.72 -23.05
N PHE A 97 19.47 10.64 -22.38
CA PHE A 97 18.95 9.31 -22.72
C PHE A 97 17.44 9.19 -22.41
N ALA A 98 17.00 9.76 -21.28
CA ALA A 98 15.58 9.77 -20.92
C ALA A 98 14.73 10.56 -21.94
N LYS A 99 15.20 11.75 -22.37
CA LYS A 99 14.54 12.54 -23.42
C LYS A 99 14.46 11.76 -24.74
N SER A 100 15.53 11.05 -25.13
CA SER A 100 15.49 10.19 -26.33
C SER A 100 14.40 9.11 -26.21
N ASP A 101 14.31 8.43 -25.07
CA ASP A 101 13.28 7.41 -24.83
C ASP A 101 11.86 8.04 -24.80
N PHE A 102 11.71 9.23 -24.22
CA PHE A 102 10.42 9.94 -24.22
C PHE A 102 9.98 10.40 -25.60
N GLY A 103 10.93 10.71 -26.50
CA GLY A 103 10.64 10.90 -27.91
C GLY A 103 10.04 9.64 -28.55
N VAL A 104 10.58 8.46 -28.19
CA VAL A 104 10.00 7.17 -28.62
C VAL A 104 8.61 6.96 -28.03
N PHE A 105 8.43 7.18 -26.71
CA PHE A 105 7.11 7.06 -26.09
C PHE A 105 6.09 8.00 -26.71
N ARG A 106 6.46 9.26 -26.98
CA ARG A 106 5.58 10.21 -27.65
C ARG A 106 5.16 9.73 -29.05
N ALA A 107 6.07 9.15 -29.82
CA ALA A 107 5.74 8.53 -31.10
C ALA A 107 4.81 7.32 -30.93
N LEU A 108 4.99 6.52 -29.88
CA LEU A 108 4.11 5.39 -29.55
C LEU A 108 2.71 5.83 -29.09
N PHE A 109 2.60 6.95 -28.36
CA PHE A 109 1.31 7.54 -27.96
C PHE A 109 0.42 7.87 -29.15
N HIS A 110 1.04 8.31 -30.25
CA HIS A 110 0.35 8.71 -31.47
C HIS A 110 0.53 7.71 -32.62
N TYR A 111 0.92 6.47 -32.30
CA TYR A 111 1.19 5.47 -33.32
C TYR A 111 -0.06 5.14 -34.14
N ASP A 112 0.07 5.17 -35.48
CA ASP A 112 -1.02 4.83 -36.40
C ASP A 112 -1.08 3.31 -36.63
N PHE A 113 -2.13 2.69 -36.09
CA PHE A 113 -2.41 1.27 -36.26
C PHE A 113 -3.23 0.95 -37.52
N SER A 114 -3.72 1.96 -38.27
CA SER A 114 -4.65 1.75 -39.36
C SER A 114 -4.11 0.85 -40.49
N VAL A 115 -2.80 0.85 -40.70
CA VAL A 115 -2.16 0.05 -41.75
C VAL A 115 -2.23 -1.44 -41.41
N ILE A 116 -1.78 -1.83 -40.20
CA ILE A 116 -1.82 -3.23 -39.79
C ILE A 116 -3.25 -3.73 -39.59
N GLU A 117 -4.16 -2.89 -39.08
CA GLU A 117 -5.57 -3.24 -38.93
C GLU A 117 -6.22 -3.56 -40.30
N ARG A 118 -5.94 -2.73 -41.29
CA ARG A 118 -6.43 -2.96 -42.67
C ARG A 118 -5.85 -4.23 -43.27
N ASP A 119 -4.56 -4.44 -43.16
CA ASP A 119 -3.87 -5.60 -43.73
C ASP A 119 -4.33 -6.91 -43.09
N LEU A 120 -4.52 -6.90 -41.78
CA LEU A 120 -4.95 -8.08 -41.02
C LEU A 120 -6.48 -8.18 -40.88
N GLY A 121 -7.27 -7.16 -41.35
CA GLY A 121 -8.73 -7.13 -41.24
C GLY A 121 -9.22 -7.24 -39.80
N ILE A 122 -8.61 -6.46 -38.91
CA ILE A 122 -8.95 -6.32 -37.49
C ILE A 122 -9.19 -4.84 -37.17
N ASP A 123 -9.83 -4.52 -36.03
CA ASP A 123 -10.17 -3.17 -35.58
C ASP A 123 -9.89 -2.96 -34.10
N CYS A 124 -9.17 -3.90 -33.47
CA CYS A 124 -9.01 -3.97 -32.03
C CYS A 124 -8.26 -2.78 -31.44
N PHE A 125 -7.25 -2.24 -32.12
CA PHE A 125 -6.52 -1.05 -31.63
C PHE A 125 -7.38 0.21 -31.71
N THR A 126 -8.16 0.37 -32.78
CA THR A 126 -9.14 1.46 -32.91
C THR A 126 -10.17 1.37 -31.78
N THR A 127 -10.65 0.16 -31.46
CA THR A 127 -11.58 -0.08 -30.34
C THR A 127 -10.94 0.26 -28.99
N LEU A 128 -9.67 -0.09 -28.76
CA LEU A 128 -8.97 0.22 -27.50
C LEU A 128 -8.81 1.74 -27.27
N ARG A 129 -8.71 2.55 -28.33
CA ARG A 129 -8.64 4.02 -28.21
C ARG A 129 -9.96 4.68 -27.82
N HIS A 130 -11.07 3.98 -27.98
CA HIS A 130 -12.40 4.45 -27.65
C HIS A 130 -13.09 3.55 -26.61
N TYR A 131 -12.31 2.95 -25.73
CA TYR A 131 -12.78 2.02 -24.73
C TYR A 131 -13.67 2.69 -23.69
N LYS A 132 -14.78 2.02 -23.34
CA LYS A 132 -15.66 2.42 -22.23
C LYS A 132 -15.73 1.30 -21.20
N ALA A 133 -15.23 1.60 -20.01
CA ALA A 133 -15.28 0.66 -18.90
C ALA A 133 -16.72 0.42 -18.45
N ILE A 134 -17.06 -0.84 -18.16
CA ILE A 134 -18.34 -1.17 -17.52
C ILE A 134 -18.19 -0.91 -16.03
N TYR A 135 -18.81 0.16 -15.55
CA TYR A 135 -18.83 0.50 -14.14
C TYR A 135 -19.84 -0.38 -13.40
N LYS A 136 -19.34 -1.29 -12.55
CA LYS A 136 -20.14 -1.94 -11.53
C LYS A 136 -19.87 -1.28 -10.21
N HIS A 137 -20.91 -0.88 -9.47
CA HIS A 137 -20.80 -0.31 -8.13
C HIS A 137 -20.00 -1.18 -7.15
N GLU A 138 -19.92 -2.48 -7.40
CA GLU A 138 -19.27 -3.47 -6.55
C GLU A 138 -17.82 -3.78 -6.93
N ARG A 139 -17.33 -3.30 -8.09
CA ARG A 139 -15.98 -3.66 -8.54
C ARG A 139 -14.92 -2.82 -7.83
N ARG A 140 -14.16 -3.48 -6.98
CA ARG A 140 -13.05 -2.88 -6.23
C ARG A 140 -11.78 -2.92 -7.08
N TYR A 141 -11.42 -1.82 -7.71
CA TYR A 141 -10.12 -1.59 -8.31
C TYR A 141 -9.37 -0.50 -7.52
N ASN A 142 -8.06 -0.40 -7.75
CA ASN A 142 -7.27 0.65 -7.11
C ASN A 142 -7.54 2.02 -7.77
N LYS A 143 -8.58 2.69 -7.28
CA LYS A 143 -9.05 3.98 -7.80
C LYS A 143 -7.92 5.03 -7.86
N ASN A 144 -7.02 5.01 -6.87
CA ASN A 144 -5.90 5.94 -6.82
C ASN A 144 -4.91 5.74 -7.97
N VAL A 145 -4.60 4.48 -8.34
CA VAL A 145 -3.76 4.18 -9.51
C VAL A 145 -4.46 4.59 -10.79
N SER A 146 -5.73 4.24 -10.95
CA SER A 146 -6.54 4.60 -12.11
C SER A 146 -6.54 6.11 -12.37
N GLU A 147 -6.86 6.91 -11.35
CA GLU A 147 -6.93 8.36 -11.48
C GLU A 147 -5.57 8.98 -11.86
N LYS A 148 -4.48 8.51 -11.25
CA LYS A 148 -3.13 9.00 -11.57
C LYS A 148 -2.70 8.66 -12.99
N VAL A 149 -2.90 7.41 -13.42
CA VAL A 149 -2.55 6.96 -14.76
C VAL A 149 -3.33 7.75 -15.80
N ARG A 150 -4.64 7.87 -15.64
CA ARG A 150 -5.50 8.60 -16.59
C ARG A 150 -5.15 10.09 -16.65
N ALA A 151 -4.96 10.73 -15.50
CA ALA A 151 -4.59 12.16 -15.46
C ALA A 151 -3.23 12.44 -16.12
N LEU A 152 -2.23 11.58 -15.89
CA LEU A 152 -0.94 11.72 -16.54
C LEU A 152 -1.03 11.39 -18.03
N SER A 153 -1.74 10.33 -18.42
CA SER A 153 -1.95 9.91 -19.80
C SER A 153 -2.52 11.05 -20.67
N GLN A 154 -3.55 11.72 -20.18
CA GLN A 154 -4.16 12.87 -20.88
C GLN A 154 -3.17 14.03 -21.05
N LYS A 155 -2.36 14.33 -20.01
CA LYS A 155 -1.33 15.37 -20.10
C LYS A 155 -0.22 15.01 -21.08
N LEU A 156 0.24 13.76 -21.08
CA LEU A 156 1.29 13.27 -21.98
C LEU A 156 0.82 13.23 -23.43
N ALA A 157 -0.42 12.81 -23.68
CA ALA A 157 -1.01 12.82 -25.02
C ALA A 157 -1.11 14.25 -25.61
N ALA A 158 -1.35 15.24 -24.75
CA ALA A 158 -1.43 16.64 -25.15
C ALA A 158 -0.07 17.38 -25.19
N ALA A 159 1.04 16.72 -24.83
CA ALA A 159 2.36 17.34 -24.78
C ALA A 159 2.83 17.75 -26.22
N PRO A 160 3.13 19.01 -26.46
CA PRO A 160 3.47 19.49 -27.79
C PRO A 160 4.83 18.99 -28.29
N ASP A 161 5.76 18.77 -27.39
CA ASP A 161 7.14 18.40 -27.66
C ASP A 161 7.72 17.45 -26.62
N GLU A 162 8.96 17.01 -26.84
CA GLU A 162 9.68 16.09 -25.96
C GLU A 162 10.04 16.74 -24.61
N GLU A 163 10.30 18.04 -24.61
CA GLU A 163 10.66 18.77 -23.39
C GLU A 163 9.47 18.82 -22.42
N ARG A 164 8.29 19.16 -22.92
CA ARG A 164 7.08 19.14 -22.09
C ARG A 164 6.73 17.75 -21.61
N PHE A 165 6.93 16.74 -22.46
CA PHE A 165 6.73 15.33 -22.06
C PHE A 165 7.70 14.96 -20.92
N PHE A 166 8.98 15.33 -21.05
CA PHE A 166 10.01 15.13 -20.02
C PHE A 166 9.62 15.78 -18.69
N HIS A 167 9.23 17.05 -18.71
CA HIS A 167 8.78 17.75 -17.49
C HIS A 167 7.59 17.08 -16.80
N LEU A 168 6.60 16.63 -17.56
CA LEU A 168 5.42 15.97 -17.01
C LEU A 168 5.76 14.66 -16.31
N VAL A 169 6.67 13.86 -16.89
CA VAL A 169 7.12 12.61 -16.30
C VAL A 169 7.98 12.86 -15.06
N THR A 170 8.93 13.79 -15.12
CA THR A 170 9.81 14.12 -14.00
C THR A 170 9.05 14.73 -12.82
N GLU A 171 8.09 15.61 -13.09
CA GLU A 171 7.17 16.14 -12.07
C GLU A 171 6.37 15.03 -11.40
N HIS A 172 5.86 14.09 -12.21
CA HIS A 172 5.13 12.94 -11.68
C HIS A 172 6.00 12.06 -10.78
N TYR A 173 7.23 11.74 -11.21
CA TYR A 173 8.14 10.94 -10.39
C TYR A 173 8.52 11.64 -9.09
N LYS A 174 8.73 12.95 -9.13
CA LYS A 174 9.02 13.74 -7.92
C LYS A 174 7.85 13.77 -6.96
N GLN A 175 6.64 13.91 -7.46
CA GLN A 175 5.43 14.07 -6.65
C GLN A 175 4.90 12.74 -6.11
N TYR A 176 4.86 11.71 -6.94
CA TYR A 176 4.22 10.43 -6.62
C TYR A 176 5.18 9.25 -6.57
N GLY A 177 6.41 9.41 -7.09
CA GLY A 177 7.42 8.37 -7.23
C GLY A 177 7.20 7.43 -8.39
N VAL A 178 8.00 6.38 -8.44
CA VAL A 178 8.03 5.38 -9.50
C VAL A 178 7.84 3.97 -8.95
N GLY A 179 7.45 3.05 -9.83
CA GLY A 179 7.25 1.66 -9.49
C GLY A 179 5.98 1.41 -8.69
N LEU A 180 5.84 0.19 -8.20
CA LEU A 180 4.68 -0.21 -7.39
C LEU A 180 4.56 0.62 -6.12
N ILE A 181 5.68 1.07 -5.54
CA ILE A 181 5.72 1.88 -4.32
C ILE A 181 5.12 3.28 -4.55
N GLY A 182 5.37 3.88 -5.71
CA GLY A 182 4.77 5.16 -6.08
C GLY A 182 3.26 5.10 -6.25
N LEU A 183 2.77 4.00 -6.77
CA LEU A 183 1.35 3.81 -7.09
C LEU A 183 0.48 3.40 -5.92
N ASN A 184 1.02 2.70 -4.92
CA ASN A 184 0.24 2.04 -3.88
C ASN A 184 0.53 2.59 -2.49
N LYS A 185 -0.50 2.53 -1.62
CA LYS A 185 -0.44 3.02 -0.24
C LYS A 185 0.20 2.00 0.70
N ALA A 186 -0.16 0.73 0.53
CA ALA A 186 0.19 -0.33 1.46
C ALA A 186 0.60 -1.60 0.73
N PHE A 187 1.43 -2.39 1.38
CA PHE A 187 2.04 -3.59 0.84
C PHE A 187 2.04 -4.72 1.88
N ARG A 188 2.08 -5.95 1.38
CA ARG A 188 2.50 -7.15 2.10
C ARG A 188 3.78 -7.67 1.50
N ILE A 189 4.47 -8.51 2.25
CA ILE A 189 5.62 -9.23 1.73
C ILE A 189 5.22 -10.60 1.20
N GLN A 190 5.86 -10.99 0.11
CA GLN A 190 5.81 -12.34 -0.43
C GLN A 190 7.23 -12.87 -0.56
N SER A 191 7.46 -14.01 0.08
CA SER A 191 8.71 -14.77 -0.07
C SER A 191 8.54 -15.78 -1.19
N GLY A 192 9.50 -15.83 -2.12
CA GLY A 192 9.47 -16.72 -3.28
C GLY A 192 10.85 -17.22 -3.65
N PRO A 193 10.96 -18.06 -4.71
CA PRO A 193 12.24 -18.62 -5.17
C PRO A 193 13.30 -17.56 -5.53
N HIS A 194 12.86 -16.37 -5.91
CA HIS A 194 13.73 -15.24 -6.30
C HIS A 194 13.97 -14.23 -5.16
N GLY A 195 13.59 -14.57 -3.93
CA GLY A 195 13.73 -13.70 -2.76
C GLY A 195 12.41 -13.12 -2.25
N VAL A 196 12.53 -12.02 -1.50
CA VAL A 196 11.40 -11.31 -0.91
C VAL A 196 10.94 -10.21 -1.86
N GLY A 197 9.62 -10.09 -2.06
CA GLY A 197 9.00 -9.04 -2.87
C GLY A 197 7.90 -8.30 -2.12
N LEU A 198 7.51 -7.12 -2.60
CA LEU A 198 6.38 -6.36 -2.10
C LEU A 198 5.16 -6.56 -2.99
N ILE A 199 4.03 -6.95 -2.41
CA ILE A 199 2.74 -7.06 -3.10
C ILE A 199 1.84 -5.93 -2.62
N PRO A 200 1.24 -5.16 -3.55
CA PRO A 200 0.30 -4.10 -3.19
C PRO A 200 -0.97 -4.62 -2.53
N ILE A 201 -1.46 -3.90 -1.53
CA ILE A 201 -2.78 -4.08 -0.93
C ILE A 201 -3.75 -3.10 -1.60
N TYR A 202 -4.60 -3.59 -2.50
CA TYR A 202 -5.53 -2.75 -3.27
C TYR A 202 -6.72 -2.25 -2.45
N ASN A 203 -7.16 -3.01 -1.46
CA ASN A 203 -8.32 -2.72 -0.61
C ASN A 203 -7.88 -2.37 0.81
N THR A 204 -7.25 -1.20 0.98
CA THR A 204 -6.97 -0.68 2.31
C THR A 204 -8.27 -0.23 2.98
N ASP A 205 -8.35 -0.42 4.29
CA ASP A 205 -9.43 0.15 5.10
C ASP A 205 -9.48 1.67 4.89
N LYS A 206 -10.68 2.24 4.75
CA LYS A 206 -10.88 3.68 4.50
C LYS A 206 -11.01 4.51 5.78
N VAL A 207 -10.81 3.88 6.92
CA VAL A 207 -10.91 4.51 8.23
C VAL A 207 -9.91 5.67 8.34
N MET A 208 -10.37 6.82 8.85
CA MET A 208 -9.55 7.97 9.23
C MET A 208 -9.48 8.07 10.76
N LEU A 209 -8.45 8.72 11.32
CA LEU A 209 -8.36 8.91 12.78
C LEU A 209 -9.59 9.62 13.37
N LYS A 210 -10.18 10.55 12.63
CA LYS A 210 -11.43 11.23 13.02
C LYS A 210 -12.64 10.29 13.11
N ASP A 211 -12.58 9.12 12.48
CA ASP A 211 -13.68 8.15 12.51
C ASP A 211 -13.63 7.27 13.76
N LEU A 212 -12.50 7.21 14.43
CA LEU A 212 -12.32 6.52 15.71
C LEU A 212 -12.83 7.43 16.83
N VAL A 213 -13.92 7.03 17.47
CA VAL A 213 -14.53 7.80 18.56
C VAL A 213 -13.75 7.59 19.87
N GLY A 214 -13.42 8.68 20.54
CA GLY A 214 -12.61 8.66 21.74
C GLY A 214 -11.09 8.53 21.48
N TYR A 215 -10.33 8.33 22.55
CA TYR A 215 -8.86 8.14 22.49
C TYR A 215 -8.10 9.34 21.91
N GLU A 216 -8.57 10.57 22.15
CA GLU A 216 -7.99 11.77 21.54
C GLU A 216 -6.53 11.95 21.90
N SER A 217 -6.14 11.74 23.17
CA SER A 217 -4.74 11.81 23.61
C SER A 217 -3.85 10.77 22.94
N GLN A 218 -4.36 9.55 22.75
CA GLN A 218 -3.65 8.47 22.05
C GLN A 218 -3.46 8.79 20.57
N LYS A 219 -4.52 9.26 19.93
CA LYS A 219 -4.48 9.70 18.52
C LYS A 219 -3.50 10.85 18.32
N GLU A 220 -3.49 11.81 19.22
CA GLU A 220 -2.58 12.96 19.16
C GLU A 220 -1.11 12.55 19.30
N GLN A 221 -0.78 11.68 20.27
CA GLN A 221 0.56 11.15 20.42
C GLN A 221 1.02 10.38 19.17
N LEU A 222 0.15 9.56 18.59
CA LEU A 222 0.42 8.79 17.39
C LEU A 222 0.63 9.71 16.17
N ARG A 223 -0.22 10.73 16.03
CA ARG A 223 -0.16 11.74 14.99
C ARG A 223 1.15 12.55 15.09
N ALA A 224 1.46 13.10 16.25
CA ALA A 224 2.65 13.91 16.46
C ALA A 224 3.94 13.15 16.12
N ASN A 225 4.05 11.87 16.50
CA ASN A 225 5.20 11.03 16.15
C ASN A 225 5.28 10.79 14.64
N THR A 226 4.14 10.56 13.98
CA THR A 226 4.09 10.32 12.53
C THR A 226 4.40 11.59 11.74
N GLU A 227 3.89 12.73 12.14
CA GLU A 227 4.17 14.02 11.50
C GLU A 227 5.64 14.44 11.68
N ALA A 228 6.24 14.19 12.85
CA ALA A 228 7.67 14.39 13.05
C ALA A 228 8.49 13.54 12.08
N PHE A 229 8.11 12.27 11.90
CA PHE A 229 8.75 11.36 10.98
C PHE A 229 8.62 11.82 9.51
N LEU A 230 7.44 12.23 9.09
CA LEU A 230 7.20 12.75 7.72
C LEU A 230 8.00 14.01 7.44
N ALA A 231 8.12 14.89 8.43
CA ALA A 231 8.91 16.11 8.34
C ALA A 231 10.43 15.88 8.40
N GLY A 232 10.90 14.63 8.46
CA GLY A 232 12.32 14.30 8.57
C GLY A 232 12.95 14.64 9.94
N ARG A 233 12.11 14.89 10.95
CA ARG A 233 12.56 15.10 12.34
C ARG A 233 12.70 13.76 13.06
N SER A 234 13.41 13.76 14.19
CA SER A 234 13.54 12.56 15.03
C SER A 234 12.17 12.04 15.46
N ALA A 235 11.94 10.75 15.21
CA ALA A 235 10.72 10.04 15.58
C ALA A 235 11.07 8.61 16.04
N ASN A 236 10.16 8.00 16.77
CA ASN A 236 10.39 6.70 17.41
C ASN A 236 9.52 5.59 16.83
N ASN A 237 9.99 4.36 16.96
CA ASN A 237 9.11 3.20 16.82
C ASN A 237 7.98 3.30 17.84
N ALA A 238 6.76 2.89 17.47
CA ALA A 238 5.58 3.02 18.31
C ALA A 238 4.95 1.65 18.64
N LEU A 239 4.60 1.47 19.90
CA LEU A 239 3.85 0.31 20.39
C LEU A 239 2.52 0.78 20.97
N LEU A 240 1.41 0.38 20.33
CA LEU A 240 0.06 0.57 20.84
C LEU A 240 -0.35 -0.71 21.58
N TYR A 241 -0.53 -0.62 22.88
CA TYR A 241 -0.85 -1.79 23.70
C TYR A 241 -2.12 -1.58 24.53
N GLY A 242 -2.71 -2.66 25.03
CA GLY A 242 -3.90 -2.60 25.88
C GLY A 242 -5.02 -3.49 25.38
N ASP A 243 -6.25 -3.21 25.81
CA ASP A 243 -7.37 -4.14 25.67
C ASP A 243 -7.81 -4.37 24.22
N ALA A 244 -8.36 -5.56 23.95
CA ALA A 244 -8.85 -5.93 22.65
C ALA A 244 -10.06 -5.07 22.23
N GLY A 245 -10.19 -4.78 20.94
CA GLY A 245 -11.35 -4.04 20.39
C GLY A 245 -11.37 -2.53 20.68
N THR A 246 -10.26 -1.95 21.17
CA THR A 246 -10.14 -0.52 21.50
C THR A 246 -9.67 0.37 20.33
N GLY A 247 -9.46 -0.19 19.13
CA GLY A 247 -9.11 0.59 17.94
C GLY A 247 -7.61 0.76 17.68
N LYS A 248 -6.71 0.04 18.38
CA LYS A 248 -5.25 0.11 18.18
C LYS A 248 -4.84 -0.05 16.71
N SER A 249 -5.20 -1.18 16.11
CA SER A 249 -4.87 -1.49 14.71
C SER A 249 -5.52 -0.51 13.73
N SER A 250 -6.77 -0.10 14.00
CA SER A 250 -7.48 0.89 13.19
C SER A 250 -6.79 2.26 13.25
N SER A 251 -6.24 2.66 14.42
CA SER A 251 -5.50 3.91 14.56
C SER A 251 -4.23 3.92 13.69
N VAL A 252 -3.48 2.81 13.66
CA VAL A 252 -2.30 2.72 12.80
C VAL A 252 -2.69 2.70 11.32
N LYS A 253 -3.72 1.91 10.95
CA LYS A 253 -4.22 1.83 9.57
C LYS A 253 -4.79 3.17 9.07
N ALA A 254 -5.35 3.98 9.95
CA ALA A 254 -5.87 5.29 9.59
C ALA A 254 -4.77 6.28 9.13
N LEU A 255 -3.56 6.16 9.67
CA LEU A 255 -2.43 7.03 9.31
C LEU A 255 -2.12 6.98 7.80
N ILE A 256 -2.22 5.80 7.17
CA ILE A 256 -1.93 5.69 5.75
C ILE A 256 -2.93 6.46 4.88
N ASN A 257 -4.17 6.58 5.34
CA ASN A 257 -5.18 7.35 4.63
C ASN A 257 -5.01 8.87 4.81
N GLU A 258 -4.48 9.30 5.96
CA GLU A 258 -4.25 10.70 6.25
C GLU A 258 -2.96 11.24 5.62
N TYR A 259 -1.91 10.41 5.54
CA TYR A 259 -0.57 10.88 5.19
C TYR A 259 0.00 10.29 3.89
N TYR A 260 -0.77 9.49 3.16
CA TYR A 260 -0.30 8.92 1.89
C TYR A 260 0.19 9.99 0.91
N ASP A 261 -0.56 11.07 0.74
CA ASP A 261 -0.22 12.16 -0.17
C ASP A 261 1.01 12.98 0.29
N GLN A 262 1.39 12.83 1.56
CA GLN A 262 2.62 13.39 2.14
C GLN A 262 3.80 12.40 2.06
N GLY A 263 3.67 11.31 1.32
CA GLY A 263 4.74 10.34 1.08
C GLY A 263 4.79 9.16 2.07
N LEU A 264 3.77 8.98 2.93
CA LEU A 264 3.71 7.80 3.79
C LEU A 264 3.38 6.54 2.99
N ARG A 265 4.06 5.44 3.31
CA ARG A 265 3.76 4.09 2.83
C ARG A 265 3.72 3.12 4.00
N MET A 266 2.92 2.06 3.87
CA MET A 266 2.81 1.05 4.92
C MET A 266 3.17 -0.33 4.38
N ILE A 267 3.94 -1.09 5.15
CA ILE A 267 4.25 -2.49 4.85
C ILE A 267 3.74 -3.34 6.00
N GLU A 268 2.73 -4.15 5.76
CA GLU A 268 2.18 -5.08 6.74
C GLU A 268 3.04 -6.35 6.79
N ILE A 269 3.54 -6.69 7.97
CA ILE A 269 4.39 -7.86 8.21
C ILE A 269 3.76 -8.72 9.30
N TYR A 270 3.70 -10.03 9.06
CA TYR A 270 3.28 -11.02 10.03
C TYR A 270 4.46 -11.62 10.79
N LYS A 271 4.23 -12.09 12.01
CA LYS A 271 5.28 -12.62 12.90
C LYS A 271 6.18 -13.68 12.23
N HIS A 272 5.61 -14.61 11.48
CA HIS A 272 6.37 -15.66 10.78
C HIS A 272 7.28 -15.14 9.66
N GLN A 273 7.14 -13.86 9.26
CA GLN A 273 7.93 -13.19 8.23
C GLN A 273 9.08 -12.34 8.79
N PHE A 274 9.32 -12.33 10.09
CA PHE A 274 10.37 -11.48 10.68
C PHE A 274 11.78 -11.80 10.18
N ARG A 275 12.03 -13.00 9.70
CA ARG A 275 13.30 -13.38 9.04
C ARG A 275 13.57 -12.53 7.79
N ASP A 276 12.51 -12.09 7.13
CA ASP A 276 12.59 -11.33 5.87
C ASP A 276 12.69 -9.81 6.11
N LEU A 277 12.61 -9.36 7.36
CA LEU A 277 12.52 -7.94 7.73
C LEU A 277 13.74 -7.13 7.22
N SER A 278 14.94 -7.70 7.33
CA SER A 278 16.17 -7.05 6.82
C SER A 278 16.15 -6.89 5.29
N ALA A 279 15.62 -7.88 4.56
CA ALA A 279 15.47 -7.80 3.10
C ALA A 279 14.45 -6.72 2.71
N VAL A 280 13.32 -6.64 3.43
CA VAL A 280 12.31 -5.58 3.23
C VAL A 280 12.92 -4.20 3.46
N ILE A 281 13.67 -4.02 4.53
CA ILE A 281 14.37 -2.76 4.83
C ILE A 281 15.33 -2.40 3.70
N ALA A 282 16.12 -3.35 3.22
CA ALA A 282 17.06 -3.12 2.11
C ALA A 282 16.38 -2.64 0.82
N MET A 283 15.16 -3.13 0.53
CA MET A 283 14.39 -2.72 -0.65
C MET A 283 13.89 -1.28 -0.58
N VAL A 284 13.60 -0.77 0.62
CA VAL A 284 12.92 0.53 0.76
C VAL A 284 13.79 1.62 1.39
N LYS A 285 14.94 1.30 1.97
CA LYS A 285 15.82 2.25 2.68
C LYS A 285 16.32 3.41 1.81
N ASN A 286 16.44 3.22 0.51
CA ASN A 286 16.92 4.22 -0.44
C ASN A 286 15.81 4.94 -1.21
N ARG A 287 14.53 4.65 -0.91
CA ARG A 287 13.37 5.28 -1.57
C ARG A 287 13.05 6.64 -0.94
N ASN A 288 12.46 7.52 -1.73
CA ASN A 288 12.08 8.87 -1.28
C ASN A 288 10.77 8.92 -0.49
N TYR A 289 10.40 7.83 0.16
CA TYR A 289 9.18 7.71 0.96
C TYR A 289 9.51 7.45 2.41
N ARG A 290 8.53 7.73 3.28
CA ARG A 290 8.53 7.33 4.67
C ARG A 290 7.72 6.06 4.83
N PHE A 291 8.32 5.02 5.41
CA PHE A 291 7.70 3.70 5.55
C PHE A 291 7.38 3.40 7.01
N ILE A 292 6.13 3.04 7.26
CA ILE A 292 5.75 2.38 8.51
C ILE A 292 5.68 0.87 8.23
N ILE A 293 6.57 0.11 8.87
CA ILE A 293 6.43 -1.34 8.93
C ILE A 293 5.44 -1.64 10.06
N PHE A 294 4.28 -2.16 9.69
CA PHE A 294 3.17 -2.40 10.60
C PHE A 294 3.11 -3.87 11.01
N ILE A 295 3.11 -4.11 12.31
CA ILE A 295 3.03 -5.44 12.93
C ILE A 295 1.77 -5.46 13.80
N ASP A 296 0.74 -6.16 13.33
CA ASP A 296 -0.52 -6.27 14.06
C ASP A 296 -0.50 -7.45 15.03
N ASP A 297 -1.08 -7.25 16.23
CA ASP A 297 -1.22 -8.24 17.31
C ASP A 297 0.11 -8.92 17.71
N LEU A 298 1.13 -8.10 17.92
CA LEU A 298 2.47 -8.56 18.30
C LEU A 298 2.47 -9.15 19.70
N SER A 299 2.77 -10.43 19.79
CA SER A 299 3.00 -11.13 21.06
C SER A 299 3.87 -12.35 20.82
N PHE A 300 4.69 -12.71 21.82
CA PHE A 300 5.55 -13.88 21.76
C PHE A 300 5.26 -14.81 22.94
N GLU A 301 5.28 -16.09 22.69
CA GLU A 301 5.35 -17.11 23.73
C GLU A 301 6.83 -17.31 24.14
N GLU A 302 7.05 -17.94 25.28
CA GLU A 302 8.37 -18.05 25.91
C GLU A 302 9.44 -18.70 25.01
N ASN A 303 9.05 -19.70 24.22
CA ASN A 303 9.96 -20.52 23.40
C ASN A 303 10.10 -20.02 21.95
N GLU A 304 9.46 -18.91 21.59
CA GLU A 304 9.53 -18.37 20.22
C GLU A 304 10.84 -17.64 20.02
N VAL A 305 11.49 -17.89 18.89
CA VAL A 305 12.78 -17.27 18.53
C VAL A 305 12.62 -16.05 17.65
N GLU A 306 11.43 -15.81 17.10
CA GLU A 306 11.11 -14.75 16.15
C GLU A 306 11.36 -13.36 16.72
N TYR A 307 11.24 -13.19 18.03
CA TYR A 307 11.55 -11.91 18.69
C TYR A 307 13.01 -11.47 18.50
N LYS A 308 13.95 -12.44 18.35
CA LYS A 308 15.37 -12.12 18.14
C LYS A 308 15.61 -11.41 16.81
N PHE A 309 14.88 -11.75 15.75
CA PHE A 309 14.95 -11.06 14.46
C PHE A 309 14.43 -9.63 14.58
N LEU A 310 13.30 -9.45 15.27
CA LEU A 310 12.75 -8.12 15.50
C LEU A 310 13.69 -7.26 16.37
N LYS A 311 14.26 -7.86 17.43
CA LYS A 311 15.23 -7.20 18.31
C LYS A 311 16.44 -6.71 17.52
N ALA A 312 17.04 -7.58 16.69
CA ALA A 312 18.20 -7.24 15.87
C ALA A 312 17.93 -6.07 14.92
N VAL A 313 16.72 -5.98 14.35
CA VAL A 313 16.34 -4.87 13.47
C VAL A 313 16.09 -3.57 14.25
N ILE A 314 15.46 -3.64 15.41
CA ILE A 314 15.18 -2.44 16.23
C ILE A 314 16.48 -1.85 16.82
N GLU A 315 17.40 -2.73 17.24
CA GLU A 315 18.70 -2.30 17.80
C GLU A 315 19.63 -1.73 16.74
N GLY A 316 19.47 -2.20 15.51
CA GLY A 316 20.45 -1.98 14.47
C GLY A 316 21.71 -2.83 14.70
N GLY A 317 22.42 -3.12 13.61
CA GLY A 317 23.74 -3.76 13.66
C GLY A 317 24.81 -2.74 13.34
N VAL A 318 25.82 -3.13 12.56
CA VAL A 318 26.85 -2.23 12.03
C VAL A 318 26.25 -1.20 11.07
N GLU A 319 25.15 -1.56 10.39
CA GLU A 319 24.40 -0.64 9.52
C GLU A 319 23.47 0.25 10.36
N THR A 320 23.55 1.55 10.16
CA THR A 320 22.67 2.52 10.84
C THR A 320 21.22 2.30 10.40
N LYS A 321 20.28 2.41 11.35
CA LYS A 321 18.85 2.36 11.06
C LYS A 321 18.49 3.40 10.00
N PRO A 322 17.81 3.04 8.90
CA PRO A 322 17.39 4.01 7.90
C PRO A 322 16.43 5.05 8.48
N ASP A 323 16.67 6.32 8.18
CA ASP A 323 15.85 7.44 8.67
C ASP A 323 14.43 7.47 8.09
N ASN A 324 14.21 6.71 7.04
CA ASN A 324 12.92 6.65 6.33
C ASN A 324 12.03 5.47 6.76
N ILE A 325 12.37 4.75 7.83
CA ILE A 325 11.62 3.56 8.28
C ILE A 325 11.33 3.64 9.78
N LEU A 326 10.06 3.46 10.16
CA LEU A 326 9.63 3.23 11.54
C LEU A 326 8.85 1.91 11.66
N LEU A 327 8.95 1.28 12.82
CA LEU A 327 8.18 0.11 13.20
C LEU A 327 7.01 0.54 14.08
N TYR A 328 5.78 0.24 13.66
CA TYR A 328 4.59 0.43 14.48
C TYR A 328 3.96 -0.94 14.78
N ALA A 329 3.81 -1.24 16.04
CA ALA A 329 3.23 -2.50 16.47
C ALA A 329 1.99 -2.29 17.33
N THR A 330 1.04 -3.23 17.25
CA THR A 330 -0.06 -3.31 18.22
C THR A 330 0.10 -4.56 19.07
N SER A 331 -0.37 -4.52 20.30
CA SER A 331 -0.39 -5.70 21.19
C SER A 331 -1.57 -5.65 22.13
N ASN A 332 -2.13 -6.82 22.44
CA ASN A 332 -3.09 -6.96 23.52
C ASN A 332 -2.41 -7.14 24.89
N ARG A 333 -1.08 -7.08 24.93
CA ARG A 333 -0.27 -7.23 26.14
C ARG A 333 0.63 -6.00 26.31
N ARG A 334 0.85 -5.60 27.56
CA ARG A 334 1.83 -4.54 27.91
C ARG A 334 3.26 -5.00 27.67
N ASN A 335 3.55 -6.23 28.05
CA ASN A 335 4.81 -6.92 27.81
C ASN A 335 4.64 -7.85 26.61
N LEU A 336 5.48 -7.71 25.59
CA LEU A 336 5.35 -8.42 24.33
C LEU A 336 5.62 -9.93 24.46
N ILE A 337 6.44 -10.32 25.42
CA ILE A 337 6.75 -11.72 25.72
C ILE A 337 5.99 -12.16 26.97
N ARG A 338 5.39 -13.34 26.95
CA ARG A 338 4.59 -13.87 28.04
C ARG A 338 5.48 -14.19 29.24
N GLU A 339 5.11 -13.65 30.39
CA GLU A 339 5.69 -14.02 31.70
C GLU A 339 4.98 -15.26 32.22
N THR A 340 5.73 -16.24 32.70
CA THR A 340 5.16 -17.41 33.38
C THR A 340 5.03 -17.19 34.89
N TRP A 341 4.25 -18.04 35.55
CA TRP A 341 4.16 -18.04 37.02
C TRP A 341 5.52 -18.33 37.68
N LYS A 342 6.42 -19.07 37.00
CA LYS A 342 7.80 -19.30 37.46
C LYS A 342 8.61 -18.03 37.46
N ASP A 343 8.53 -17.20 36.40
CA ASP A 343 9.24 -15.91 36.32
C ASP A 343 8.84 -14.97 37.49
N ARG A 344 7.61 -15.08 38.01
CA ARG A 344 7.15 -14.29 39.17
C ARG A 344 7.60 -14.88 40.51
N ALA A 345 7.65 -16.21 40.63
CA ALA A 345 8.12 -16.87 41.84
C ALA A 345 9.63 -16.71 42.05
N ASP A 346 10.39 -16.65 40.96
CA ASP A 346 11.84 -16.46 40.97
C ASP A 346 12.25 -15.02 41.34
N MET A 347 11.36 -14.03 41.19
CA MET A 347 11.57 -12.68 41.75
C MET A 347 11.54 -12.62 43.27
N GLU A 348 10.94 -13.62 43.95
CA GLU A 348 10.87 -13.71 45.42
C GLU A 348 12.03 -14.53 46.02
N HIS A 349 12.81 -15.28 45.21
CA HIS A 349 13.96 -16.06 45.62
C HIS A 349 15.24 -15.67 44.89
N ASP A 350 16.00 -14.80 45.53
CA ASP A 350 17.23 -14.13 45.10
C ASP A 350 18.44 -15.10 45.05
N ASN A 351 18.52 -16.04 44.09
CA ASN A 351 19.74 -16.88 43.97
C ASN A 351 20.06 -17.47 42.57
N ASP A 352 19.43 -17.04 41.46
CA ASP A 352 19.83 -17.58 40.16
C ASP A 352 20.08 -16.47 39.09
N VAL A 353 21.35 -16.15 38.87
CA VAL A 353 21.83 -15.09 37.96
C VAL A 353 21.41 -15.33 36.51
N HIS A 354 21.19 -16.58 36.13
CA HIS A 354 20.82 -16.92 34.72
C HIS A 354 19.34 -16.68 34.38
N HIS A 355 18.44 -16.62 35.36
CA HIS A 355 17.02 -16.30 35.13
C HIS A 355 16.74 -14.80 35.02
N SER A 356 17.53 -13.98 35.71
CA SER A 356 17.48 -12.51 35.63
C SER A 356 17.74 -12.00 34.20
N ASP A 357 18.74 -12.56 33.51
CA ASP A 357 19.14 -12.14 32.16
C ASP A 357 18.04 -12.41 31.14
N THR A 358 17.32 -13.52 31.25
CA THR A 358 16.22 -13.87 30.35
C THR A 358 15.00 -12.98 30.55
N LEU A 359 14.70 -12.61 31.77
CA LEU A 359 13.61 -11.70 32.12
C LEU A 359 13.90 -10.26 31.66
N GLU A 360 15.11 -9.76 31.88
CA GLU A 360 15.56 -8.48 31.38
C GLU A 360 15.53 -8.42 29.83
N GLU A 361 15.91 -9.50 29.18
CA GLU A 361 15.83 -9.61 27.74
C GLU A 361 14.37 -9.55 27.22
N LYS A 362 13.44 -10.21 27.92
CA LYS A 362 12.00 -10.18 27.61
C LYS A 362 11.39 -8.79 27.79
N LEU A 363 11.74 -8.08 28.87
CA LEU A 363 11.26 -6.71 29.14
C LEU A 363 11.88 -5.69 28.20
N SER A 364 13.12 -5.92 27.76
CA SER A 364 13.89 -5.01 26.93
C SER A 364 13.27 -4.75 25.55
N LEU A 365 12.55 -5.72 24.96
CA LEU A 365 11.93 -5.55 23.64
C LEU A 365 10.86 -4.45 23.64
N SER A 366 10.00 -4.40 24.66
CA SER A 366 8.97 -3.36 24.79
C SER A 366 9.58 -1.96 25.02
N ALA A 367 10.68 -1.91 25.76
CA ALA A 367 11.39 -0.64 26.06
C ALA A 367 12.04 -0.01 24.82
N ARG A 368 12.27 -0.80 23.75
CA ARG A 368 12.84 -0.32 22.48
C ARG A 368 11.87 0.44 21.59
N PHE A 369 10.58 0.39 21.93
CA PHE A 369 9.58 1.28 21.33
C PHE A 369 9.56 2.58 22.12
N GLY A 370 10.15 3.64 21.56
CA GLY A 370 10.28 4.93 22.25
C GLY A 370 8.94 5.63 22.48
N VAL A 371 7.92 5.32 21.67
CA VAL A 371 6.53 5.76 21.87
C VAL A 371 5.67 4.56 22.26
N ARG A 372 5.09 4.62 23.46
CA ARG A 372 4.24 3.55 24.01
C ARG A 372 2.87 4.12 24.39
N ILE A 373 1.83 3.71 23.68
CA ILE A 373 0.49 4.27 23.81
C ILE A 373 -0.48 3.22 24.35
N ASN A 374 -1.07 3.51 25.51
CA ASN A 374 -2.02 2.58 26.15
C ASN A 374 -3.47 2.85 25.67
N TYR A 375 -4.14 1.80 25.23
CA TYR A 375 -5.56 1.77 24.86
C TYR A 375 -6.33 0.92 25.84
N SER A 376 -6.86 1.53 26.88
CA SER A 376 -7.71 0.86 27.86
C SER A 376 -9.17 0.75 27.38
N ILE A 377 -9.89 -0.20 27.96
CA ILE A 377 -11.35 -0.34 27.76
C ILE A 377 -12.04 1.01 27.99
N PRO A 378 -12.96 1.44 27.09
CA PRO A 378 -13.69 2.67 27.30
C PRO A 378 -14.60 2.54 28.54
N ASN A 379 -14.71 3.60 29.31
CA ASN A 379 -15.71 3.66 30.38
C ASN A 379 -17.15 3.70 29.80
N ARG A 380 -18.16 3.53 30.68
CA ARG A 380 -19.55 3.47 30.21
C ARG A 380 -20.03 4.71 29.48
N ASN A 381 -19.55 5.90 29.84
CA ASN A 381 -19.91 7.13 29.15
C ASN A 381 -19.27 7.19 27.76
N GLN A 382 -17.97 6.87 27.68
CA GLN A 382 -17.26 6.76 26.41
C GLN A 382 -17.90 5.71 25.47
N PHE A 383 -18.35 4.58 26.02
CA PHE A 383 -19.05 3.56 25.22
C PHE A 383 -20.38 4.10 24.66
N LYS A 384 -21.17 4.80 25.48
CA LYS A 384 -22.40 5.48 25.00
C LYS A 384 -22.10 6.46 23.85
N ASP A 385 -21.07 7.29 24.02
CA ASP A 385 -20.65 8.24 22.98
C ASP A 385 -20.22 7.53 21.69
N ILE A 386 -19.52 6.41 21.80
CA ILE A 386 -19.13 5.57 20.65
C ILE A 386 -20.39 5.04 19.95
N VAL A 387 -21.31 4.44 20.69
CA VAL A 387 -22.55 3.86 20.15
C VAL A 387 -23.39 4.91 19.44
N LEU A 388 -23.65 6.06 20.09
CA LEU A 388 -24.47 7.14 19.53
C LEU A 388 -23.82 7.76 18.29
N THR A 389 -22.51 7.95 18.32
CA THR A 389 -21.77 8.48 17.17
C THR A 389 -21.83 7.53 15.98
N LEU A 390 -21.65 6.23 16.21
CA LEU A 390 -21.75 5.22 15.16
C LEU A 390 -23.18 5.10 14.62
N ALA A 391 -24.20 5.13 15.50
CA ALA A 391 -25.62 5.13 15.11
C ALA A 391 -25.97 6.32 14.20
N LYS A 392 -25.52 7.51 14.57
CA LYS A 392 -25.73 8.72 13.77
C LYS A 392 -25.05 8.63 12.40
N ARG A 393 -23.82 8.10 12.34
CA ARG A 393 -23.09 7.88 11.07
C ARG A 393 -23.78 6.88 10.15
N GLN A 394 -24.41 5.86 10.74
CA GLN A 394 -25.15 4.83 10.00
C GLN A 394 -26.57 5.30 9.61
N GLY A 395 -26.97 6.50 10.04
CA GLY A 395 -28.31 7.05 9.73
C GLY A 395 -29.45 6.35 10.45
N LEU A 396 -29.21 5.74 11.61
CA LEU A 396 -30.26 5.08 12.39
C LEU A 396 -31.20 6.12 12.99
N MET A 397 -32.51 5.97 12.75
CA MET A 397 -33.57 6.93 13.13
C MET A 397 -34.28 6.53 14.43
N LEU A 398 -33.66 5.69 15.27
CA LEU A 398 -34.23 5.32 16.57
C LEU A 398 -33.91 6.37 17.65
N PRO A 399 -34.79 6.53 18.68
CA PRO A 399 -34.49 7.34 19.86
C PRO A 399 -33.22 6.87 20.57
N GLU A 400 -32.39 7.81 21.03
CA GLU A 400 -31.10 7.52 21.68
C GLU A 400 -31.25 6.56 22.89
N GLU A 401 -32.33 6.73 23.67
CA GLU A 401 -32.62 5.87 24.82
C GLU A 401 -32.81 4.40 24.41
N VAL A 402 -33.49 4.16 23.28
CA VAL A 402 -33.72 2.81 22.74
C VAL A 402 -32.40 2.20 22.27
N ILE A 403 -31.61 2.97 21.51
CA ILE A 403 -30.30 2.53 21.05
C ILE A 403 -29.40 2.15 22.23
N LEU A 404 -29.35 2.99 23.26
CA LEU A 404 -28.50 2.74 24.44
C LEU A 404 -29.01 1.56 25.28
N ALA A 405 -30.33 1.38 25.43
CA ALA A 405 -30.90 0.23 26.13
C ALA A 405 -30.55 -1.09 25.43
N GLU A 406 -30.65 -1.13 24.10
CA GLU A 406 -30.29 -2.33 23.32
C GLU A 406 -28.76 -2.55 23.28
N ALA A 407 -27.96 -1.49 23.21
CA ALA A 407 -26.52 -1.56 23.29
C ALA A 407 -26.05 -2.18 24.62
N ASN A 408 -26.67 -1.81 25.74
CA ASN A 408 -26.36 -2.39 27.05
C ASN A 408 -26.71 -3.89 27.11
N LYS A 409 -27.81 -4.32 26.51
CA LYS A 409 -28.16 -5.74 26.41
C LYS A 409 -27.17 -6.50 25.53
N TRP A 410 -26.74 -5.86 24.45
CA TRP A 410 -25.76 -6.45 23.51
C TRP A 410 -24.40 -6.66 24.17
N GLU A 411 -23.86 -5.65 24.88
CA GLU A 411 -22.56 -5.73 25.52
C GLU A 411 -22.47 -6.90 26.52
N LEU A 412 -23.54 -7.10 27.31
CA LEU A 412 -23.60 -8.20 28.29
C LEU A 412 -23.51 -9.60 27.64
N ARG A 413 -23.93 -9.73 26.37
CA ARG A 413 -23.93 -11.01 25.65
C ARG A 413 -22.70 -11.20 24.78
N HIS A 414 -21.98 -10.12 24.44
CA HIS A 414 -20.93 -10.12 23.39
C HIS A 414 -19.55 -9.66 23.88
N GLY A 415 -19.23 -9.89 25.14
CA GLY A 415 -17.86 -9.75 25.64
C GLY A 415 -17.49 -8.38 26.18
N GLY A 416 -18.48 -7.56 26.57
CA GLY A 416 -18.25 -6.32 27.30
C GLY A 416 -18.04 -5.08 26.43
N VAL A 417 -17.64 -3.99 27.07
CA VAL A 417 -17.53 -2.65 26.51
C VAL A 417 -16.31 -2.53 25.61
N SER A 418 -16.49 -2.30 24.34
CA SER A 418 -15.38 -2.00 23.41
C SER A 418 -15.90 -1.29 22.14
N GLY A 419 -15.00 -0.65 21.40
CA GLY A 419 -15.34 -0.07 20.08
C GLY A 419 -15.80 -1.15 19.09
N ARG A 420 -15.22 -2.35 19.15
CA ARG A 420 -15.63 -3.50 18.32
C ARG A 420 -17.05 -3.94 18.65
N THR A 421 -17.38 -4.07 19.93
CA THR A 421 -18.72 -4.45 20.39
C THR A 421 -19.76 -3.43 19.96
N ALA A 422 -19.43 -2.14 20.07
CA ALA A 422 -20.31 -1.06 19.60
C ALA A 422 -20.55 -1.13 18.08
N GLN A 423 -19.49 -1.32 17.27
CA GLN A 423 -19.63 -1.42 15.83
C GLN A 423 -20.44 -2.65 15.40
N GLN A 424 -20.22 -3.80 16.04
CA GLN A 424 -20.98 -5.03 15.79
C GLN A 424 -22.46 -4.84 16.12
N PHE A 425 -22.77 -4.17 17.24
CA PHE A 425 -24.13 -3.82 17.61
C PHE A 425 -24.81 -2.92 16.56
N ILE A 426 -24.15 -1.86 16.15
CA ILE A 426 -24.70 -0.93 15.16
C ILE A 426 -24.92 -1.61 13.81
N ASN A 427 -23.99 -2.47 13.36
CA ASN A 427 -24.16 -3.25 12.14
C ASN A 427 -25.35 -4.21 12.23
N TYR A 428 -25.55 -4.87 13.37
CA TYR A 428 -26.71 -5.73 13.62
C TYR A 428 -28.00 -4.92 13.57
N LEU A 429 -28.04 -3.79 14.26
CA LEU A 429 -29.22 -2.94 14.33
C LEU A 429 -29.62 -2.38 12.96
N ALA A 430 -28.63 -1.94 12.17
CA ALA A 430 -28.84 -1.46 10.80
C ALA A 430 -29.38 -2.57 9.88
N GLY A 431 -28.88 -3.79 10.01
CA GLY A 431 -29.36 -4.94 9.23
C GLY A 431 -30.79 -5.35 9.54
N THR A 432 -31.20 -5.23 10.83
CA THR A 432 -32.55 -5.60 11.23
C THR A 432 -33.61 -4.53 10.94
N GLN A 433 -33.22 -3.27 10.74
CA GLN A 433 -34.16 -2.19 10.39
C GLN A 433 -34.55 -2.16 8.90
N THR A 434 -33.72 -2.70 8.01
CA THR A 434 -34.04 -2.79 6.59
C THR A 434 -35.18 -3.77 6.29
N GLU A 435 -35.47 -4.71 7.16
CA GLU A 435 -36.57 -5.67 6.99
C GLU A 435 -37.94 -5.16 7.42
N THR A 436 -38.01 -4.01 8.11
CA THR A 436 -39.28 -3.46 8.64
C THR A 436 -39.91 -2.38 7.77
N ASN A 437 -39.30 -2.05 6.63
CA ASN A 437 -39.81 -1.01 5.70
C ASN A 437 -40.29 -1.59 4.35
N GLU A 438 -40.62 -2.90 4.25
CA GLU A 438 -41.41 -3.49 3.16
C GLU A 438 -42.84 -3.81 3.71
#